data_d02b5b8d149c9a31c7b19cfa9ab28d21
#
_entry.id   d02b5b8d149c9a31c7b19cfa9ab28d21
#
_cell.length_a   1.000
_cell.length_b   1.000
_cell.length_c   1.000
_cell.angle_alpha   90.00
_cell.angle_beta   90.00
_cell.angle_gamma   90.00
#
_symmetry.space_group_name_H-M   'P 1'
#
loop_
_entity.id
_entity.type
_entity.pdbx_description
1 polymer ?
#
loop_
_entity_poly.entity_id
_entity_poly.type
_entity_poly.pdbx_seq_one_letter_code
_entity_poly.pdbx_strand_id
1 'polypeptide(L)'
;MPFLGTTPGTKEADFSIDTMTGDNSDTTLSLSKTPANENFVQVYYDGVYQHKDTFSVAGNTVTFSTAPATGVKVEAIVMSEVVGQITVADDAVTTAKILNANVTTAKIADDAITSAKIADDPITSALIADDAITSA
;
A
#
# COMPACT_ATOMS: atom_id res chain seq x y z
N MET A 1 -24.30 -12.30 -7.16
CA MET A 1 -23.54 -11.76 -8.29
C MET A 1 -22.09 -12.18 -8.13
N PRO A 2 -21.48 -12.88 -9.08
CA PRO A 2 -20.06 -13.14 -8.97
C PRO A 2 -19.32 -11.81 -9.12
N PHE A 3 -18.40 -11.56 -8.21
CA PHE A 3 -17.49 -10.43 -8.26
C PHE A 3 -16.64 -10.56 -9.53
N LEU A 4 -16.89 -9.71 -10.52
CA LEU A 4 -16.11 -9.66 -11.75
C LEU A 4 -14.85 -8.81 -11.49
N GLY A 5 -13.83 -9.47 -11.03
CA GLY A 5 -12.51 -8.91 -10.85
C GLY A 5 -11.76 -9.82 -9.90
N THR A 6 -10.56 -10.24 -10.28
CA THR A 6 -9.58 -10.70 -9.31
C THR A 6 -9.54 -9.62 -8.24
N THR A 7 -9.87 -9.97 -7.02
CA THR A 7 -9.66 -9.11 -5.86
C THR A 7 -8.27 -8.50 -6.00
N PRO A 8 -8.13 -7.18 -6.07
CA PRO A 8 -6.83 -6.55 -5.91
C PRO A 8 -6.30 -7.15 -4.63
N GLY A 9 -5.10 -7.75 -4.67
CA GLY A 9 -4.58 -8.54 -3.56
C GLY A 9 -4.99 -7.88 -2.26
N THR A 10 -5.76 -8.58 -1.46
CA THR A 10 -6.40 -8.09 -0.26
C THR A 10 -5.31 -7.54 0.66
N LYS A 11 -5.02 -6.26 0.53
CA LYS A 11 -4.40 -5.54 1.61
C LYS A 11 -5.53 -5.10 2.49
N GLU A 12 -5.86 -5.98 3.41
CA GLU A 12 -6.68 -5.64 4.56
C GLU A 12 -5.98 -4.47 5.25
N ALA A 13 -6.77 -3.53 5.74
CA ALA A 13 -6.24 -2.50 6.60
C ALA A 13 -5.45 -3.20 7.71
N ASP A 14 -4.15 -2.93 7.78
CA ASP A 14 -3.24 -3.66 8.64
C ASP A 14 -3.35 -3.13 10.07
N PHE A 15 -4.41 -3.54 10.77
CA PHE A 15 -4.60 -3.24 12.18
C PHE A 15 -3.92 -4.32 13.02
N SER A 16 -3.27 -3.91 14.10
CA SER A 16 -2.99 -4.79 15.23
C SER A 16 -3.64 -4.24 16.48
N ILE A 17 -4.07 -5.15 17.35
CA ILE A 17 -4.61 -4.82 18.66
C ILE A 17 -3.73 -5.52 19.68
N ASP A 18 -3.08 -4.74 20.51
CA ASP A 18 -2.22 -5.21 21.60
C ASP A 18 -2.83 -4.82 22.93
N THR A 19 -2.84 -5.72 23.90
CA THR A 19 -3.54 -5.52 25.15
C THR A 19 -2.67 -5.81 26.36
N MET A 20 -2.93 -5.12 27.46
CA MET A 20 -2.40 -5.45 28.77
C MET A 20 -3.47 -5.21 29.86
N THR A 21 -3.25 -5.77 31.02
CA THR A 21 -4.04 -5.43 32.22
C THR A 21 -3.14 -4.62 33.15
N GLY A 22 -3.59 -3.45 33.54
CA GLY A 22 -2.87 -2.60 34.49
C GLY A 22 -2.63 -3.30 35.81
N ASP A 23 -1.48 -3.05 36.39
CA ASP A 23 -1.05 -3.55 37.70
C ASP A 23 -0.56 -2.43 38.63
N ASN A 24 -0.75 -1.17 38.20
CA ASN A 24 -0.29 0.04 38.89
C ASN A 24 1.24 0.17 38.97
N SER A 25 1.98 -0.59 38.16
CA SER A 25 3.45 -0.61 38.14
C SER A 25 4.00 -0.51 36.72
N ASP A 26 3.52 -1.34 35.82
CA ASP A 26 4.00 -1.35 34.44
C ASP A 26 3.53 -0.12 33.67
N THR A 27 4.49 0.60 33.10
CA THR A 27 4.23 1.78 32.27
C THR A 27 4.42 1.51 30.78
N THR A 28 4.69 0.27 30.37
CA THR A 28 5.01 -0.06 28.97
C THR A 28 4.11 -1.16 28.43
N LEU A 29 3.75 -1.01 27.15
CA LEU A 29 3.06 -2.03 26.37
C LEU A 29 3.84 -2.27 25.08
N SER A 30 4.23 -3.53 24.84
CA SER A 30 4.85 -3.92 23.58
C SER A 30 3.78 -4.12 22.51
N LEU A 31 4.00 -3.49 21.36
CA LEU A 31 3.15 -3.61 20.19
C LEU A 31 3.65 -4.74 19.29
N SER A 32 2.75 -5.50 18.73
CA SER A 32 3.05 -6.55 17.74
C SER A 32 3.56 -5.99 16.40
N LYS A 33 3.27 -4.70 16.14
CA LYS A 33 3.72 -3.97 14.96
C LYS A 33 4.36 -2.65 15.33
N THR A 34 5.34 -2.24 14.53
CA THR A 34 5.95 -0.91 14.68
C THR A 34 5.14 0.11 13.92
N PRO A 35 4.48 1.07 14.59
CA PRO A 35 3.77 2.14 13.91
C PRO A 35 4.74 3.11 13.22
N ALA A 36 4.30 3.76 12.14
CA ALA A 36 5.10 4.76 11.44
C ALA A 36 5.41 5.98 12.33
N ASN A 37 4.48 6.33 13.20
CA ASN A 37 4.64 7.34 14.25
C ASN A 37 3.50 7.20 15.27
N GLU A 38 3.56 7.97 16.35
CA GLU A 38 2.57 7.95 17.44
C GLU A 38 1.12 8.20 17.00
N ASN A 39 0.91 8.97 15.91
CA ASN A 39 -0.44 9.26 15.44
C ASN A 39 -1.18 8.03 14.93
N PHE A 40 -0.45 6.97 14.57
CA PHE A 40 -1.03 5.70 14.13
C PHE A 40 -1.38 4.74 15.28
N VAL A 41 -1.18 5.16 16.52
CA VAL A 41 -1.54 4.38 17.71
C VAL A 41 -2.70 5.05 18.44
N GLN A 42 -3.74 4.31 18.74
CA GLN A 42 -4.82 4.72 19.62
C GLN A 42 -4.81 3.85 20.86
N VAL A 43 -4.91 4.45 22.03
CA VAL A 43 -4.90 3.75 23.31
C VAL A 43 -6.23 3.96 24.02
N TYR A 44 -6.75 2.91 24.62
CA TYR A 44 -7.99 2.90 25.38
C TYR A 44 -7.77 2.25 26.76
N TYR A 45 -8.37 2.83 27.78
CA TYR A 45 -8.45 2.26 29.13
C TYR A 45 -9.93 1.93 29.39
N ASP A 46 -10.27 0.65 29.59
CA ASP A 46 -11.64 0.19 29.76
C ASP A 46 -12.61 0.76 28.70
N GLY A 47 -12.16 0.88 27.46
CA GLY A 47 -12.92 1.44 26.34
C GLY A 47 -12.90 2.97 26.25
N VAL A 48 -12.23 3.69 27.15
CA VAL A 48 -12.10 5.15 27.12
C VAL A 48 -10.79 5.54 26.43
N TYR A 49 -10.91 6.33 25.36
CA TYR A 49 -9.75 6.84 24.61
C TYR A 49 -8.81 7.65 25.50
N GLN A 50 -7.52 7.41 25.36
CA GLN A 50 -6.45 8.13 26.04
C GLN A 50 -5.86 9.18 25.11
N HIS A 51 -5.75 10.41 25.60
CA HIS A 51 -5.15 11.49 24.83
C HIS A 51 -3.66 11.25 24.61
N LYS A 52 -3.13 11.71 23.47
CA LYS A 52 -1.72 11.52 23.08
C LYS A 52 -0.71 12.02 24.12
N ASP A 53 -1.05 13.02 24.91
CA ASP A 53 -0.17 13.56 25.96
C ASP A 53 0.02 12.58 27.16
N THR A 54 -0.80 11.53 27.23
CA THR A 54 -0.74 10.55 28.33
C THR A 54 0.19 9.38 28.05
N PHE A 55 0.72 9.27 26.85
CA PHE A 55 1.65 8.24 26.46
C PHE A 55 2.60 8.73 25.36
N SER A 56 3.67 8.02 25.12
CA SER A 56 4.57 8.18 23.98
C SER A 56 4.81 6.85 23.29
N VAL A 57 5.24 6.88 22.03
CA VAL A 57 5.54 5.68 21.25
C VAL A 57 6.96 5.77 20.71
N ALA A 58 7.78 4.75 21.00
CA ALA A 58 9.12 4.61 20.46
C ALA A 58 9.33 3.19 19.92
N GLY A 59 9.59 3.09 18.61
CA GLY A 59 9.65 1.79 17.94
C GLY A 59 8.34 1.04 18.09
N ASN A 60 8.38 -0.13 18.70
CA ASN A 60 7.19 -0.96 18.96
C ASN A 60 6.76 -0.92 20.45
N THR A 61 7.08 0.15 21.16
CA THR A 61 6.75 0.26 22.60
C THR A 61 5.94 1.54 22.84
N VAL A 62 4.79 1.36 23.47
CA VAL A 62 4.01 2.45 24.09
C VAL A 62 4.52 2.62 25.51
N THR A 63 4.80 3.85 25.91
CA THR A 63 5.16 4.21 27.29
C THR A 63 4.12 5.16 27.85
N PHE A 64 3.44 4.75 28.90
CA PHE A 64 2.42 5.55 29.59
C PHE A 64 3.07 6.53 30.57
N SER A 65 2.57 7.75 30.63
CA SER A 65 3.03 8.76 31.59
C SER A 65 2.75 8.33 33.05
N THR A 66 1.74 7.51 33.25
CA THR A 66 1.37 6.92 34.55
C THR A 66 0.95 5.48 34.32
N ALA A 67 1.41 4.57 35.19
CA ALA A 67 1.03 3.17 35.09
C ALA A 67 -0.50 3.00 35.21
N PRO A 68 -1.10 2.23 34.28
CA PRO A 68 -2.53 1.92 34.37
C PRO A 68 -2.87 1.24 35.70
N ALA A 69 -3.94 1.67 36.35
CA ALA A 69 -4.34 1.15 37.65
C ALA A 69 -4.63 -0.36 37.57
N THR A 70 -4.45 -1.03 38.71
CA THR A 70 -4.69 -2.49 38.80
C THR A 70 -6.09 -2.86 38.32
N GLY A 71 -6.15 -3.77 37.33
CA GLY A 71 -7.38 -4.30 36.75
C GLY A 71 -7.89 -3.53 35.52
N VAL A 72 -7.37 -2.34 35.23
CA VAL A 72 -7.74 -1.59 34.02
C VAL A 72 -7.33 -2.38 32.77
N LYS A 73 -8.23 -2.53 31.84
CA LYS A 73 -7.97 -3.14 30.54
C LYS A 73 -7.43 -2.07 29.59
N VAL A 74 -6.20 -2.24 29.22
CA VAL A 74 -5.53 -1.39 28.23
C VAL A 74 -5.60 -2.06 26.86
N GLU A 75 -5.99 -1.30 25.85
CA GLU A 75 -6.00 -1.74 24.47
C GLU A 75 -5.29 -0.67 23.62
N ALA A 76 -4.28 -1.09 22.87
CA ALA A 76 -3.60 -0.26 21.89
C ALA A 76 -3.93 -0.76 20.49
N ILE A 77 -4.52 0.11 19.67
CA ILE A 77 -4.82 -0.15 18.27
C ILE A 77 -3.73 0.53 17.43
N VAL A 78 -3.00 -0.25 16.67
CA VAL A 78 -2.01 0.25 15.71
C VAL A 78 -2.59 0.18 14.33
N MET A 79 -2.65 1.33 13.68
CA MET A 79 -2.99 1.44 12.26
C MET A 79 -1.69 1.51 11.49
N SER A 80 -1.39 0.50 10.67
CA SER A 80 -0.26 0.56 9.77
C SER A 80 -0.63 1.30 8.50
N GLU A 81 0.24 2.21 8.09
CA GLU A 81 0.17 2.76 6.75
C GLU A 81 0.45 1.63 5.76
N VAL A 82 -0.53 1.30 4.95
CA VAL A 82 -0.31 0.39 3.83
C VAL A 82 0.42 1.17 2.73
N VAL A 83 1.71 1.39 2.92
CA VAL A 83 2.60 1.81 1.82
C VAL A 83 2.83 0.58 0.95
N GLY A 84 1.75 0.11 0.32
CA GLY A 84 1.89 -0.90 -0.70
C GLY A 84 2.30 -0.20 -1.98
N GLN A 85 3.53 -0.38 -2.41
CA GLN A 85 3.79 -0.31 -3.85
C GLN A 85 2.70 -1.15 -4.52
N ILE A 86 1.87 -0.50 -5.31
CA ILE A 86 0.96 -1.23 -6.19
C ILE A 86 1.88 -1.90 -7.22
N THR A 87 2.34 -3.10 -6.91
CA THR A 87 2.97 -3.96 -7.90
C THR A 87 1.85 -4.36 -8.85
N VAL A 88 1.91 -3.84 -10.05
CA VAL A 88 1.04 -4.31 -11.12
C VAL A 88 1.46 -5.75 -11.41
N ALA A 89 0.55 -6.69 -11.16
CA ALA A 89 0.83 -8.10 -11.44
C ALA A 89 1.12 -8.30 -12.94
N ASP A 90 1.87 -9.34 -13.26
CA ASP A 90 2.10 -9.72 -14.65
C ASP A 90 0.74 -9.90 -15.34
N ASP A 91 0.65 -9.46 -16.59
CA ASP A 91 -0.58 -9.49 -17.40
C ASP A 91 -1.76 -8.65 -16.85
N ALA A 92 -1.56 -7.85 -15.81
CA ALA A 92 -2.62 -7.01 -15.24
C ALA A 92 -3.04 -5.87 -16.16
N VAL A 93 -2.17 -5.43 -17.08
CA VAL A 93 -2.49 -4.41 -18.10
C VAL A 93 -2.95 -5.09 -19.37
N THR A 94 -4.25 -5.22 -19.54
CA THR A 94 -4.88 -5.79 -20.74
C THR A 94 -5.21 -4.69 -21.75
N THR A 95 -5.51 -5.09 -23.00
CA THR A 95 -5.94 -4.17 -24.05
C THR A 95 -7.14 -3.30 -23.63
N ALA A 96 -8.07 -3.87 -22.87
CA ALA A 96 -9.25 -3.14 -22.36
C ALA A 96 -8.88 -2.04 -21.36
N LYS A 97 -7.70 -2.09 -20.75
CA LYS A 97 -7.22 -1.07 -19.80
C LYS A 97 -6.45 0.06 -20.49
N ILE A 98 -6.08 -0.13 -21.73
CA ILE A 98 -5.46 0.89 -22.56
C ILE A 98 -6.52 1.36 -23.56
N LEU A 99 -7.09 2.53 -23.32
CA LEU A 99 -8.04 3.13 -24.24
C LEU A 99 -7.33 3.48 -25.56
N ASN A 100 -8.09 3.43 -26.66
CA ASN A 100 -7.58 3.81 -27.97
C ASN A 100 -6.94 5.21 -27.93
N ALA A 101 -5.81 5.36 -28.60
CA ALA A 101 -5.01 6.58 -28.66
C ALA A 101 -4.34 7.03 -27.34
N ASN A 102 -4.45 6.26 -26.25
CA ASN A 102 -3.78 6.63 -24.99
C ASN A 102 -2.27 6.44 -25.03
N VAL A 103 -1.74 5.58 -25.88
CA VAL A 103 -0.30 5.45 -26.12
C VAL A 103 0.09 6.41 -27.25
N THR A 104 0.55 7.58 -26.88
CA THR A 104 1.02 8.61 -27.81
C THR A 104 2.54 8.51 -28.02
N THR A 105 3.06 9.19 -29.05
CA THR A 105 4.51 9.24 -29.32
C THR A 105 5.33 9.67 -28.09
N ALA A 106 4.82 10.64 -27.33
CA ALA A 106 5.50 11.11 -26.10
C ALA A 106 5.62 10.05 -25.00
N LYS A 107 4.88 8.94 -25.10
CA LYS A 107 4.94 7.81 -24.14
C LYS A 107 5.86 6.68 -24.61
N ILE A 108 6.36 6.76 -25.81
CA ILE A 108 7.32 5.84 -26.40
C ILE A 108 8.61 6.59 -26.55
N ALA A 109 9.64 6.19 -25.79
CA ALA A 109 10.95 6.80 -25.91
C ALA A 109 11.56 6.50 -27.28
N ASP A 110 12.46 7.37 -27.74
CA ASP A 110 13.21 7.14 -28.95
C ASP A 110 13.94 5.78 -28.86
N ASP A 111 13.99 5.03 -29.94
CA ASP A 111 14.58 3.69 -30.04
C ASP A 111 13.94 2.61 -29.11
N ALA A 112 12.82 2.93 -28.44
CA ALA A 112 12.15 1.95 -27.58
C ALA A 112 11.54 0.77 -28.35
N ILE A 113 11.20 0.95 -29.63
CA ILE A 113 10.68 -0.10 -30.50
C ILE A 113 11.83 -0.62 -31.38
N THR A 114 12.39 -1.74 -30.97
CA THR A 114 13.44 -2.43 -31.69
C THR A 114 12.89 -3.51 -32.60
N SER A 115 13.68 -4.01 -33.54
CA SER A 115 13.29 -5.12 -34.44
C SER A 115 12.84 -6.37 -33.66
N ALA A 116 13.42 -6.63 -32.47
CA ALA A 116 13.01 -7.75 -31.63
C ALA A 116 11.61 -7.59 -31.02
N LYS A 117 11.06 -6.39 -31.02
CA LYS A 117 9.69 -6.09 -30.52
C LYS A 117 8.66 -6.05 -31.61
N ILE A 118 9.09 -6.09 -32.85
CA ILE A 118 8.25 -6.21 -34.03
C ILE A 118 8.26 -7.67 -34.43
N ALA A 119 7.11 -8.34 -34.35
CA ALA A 119 7.02 -9.75 -34.73
C ALA A 119 7.38 -9.92 -36.23
N ASP A 120 7.79 -11.12 -36.60
CA ASP A 120 8.05 -11.43 -38.01
C ASP A 120 6.80 -11.20 -38.85
N ASP A 121 6.97 -10.46 -39.96
CA ASP A 121 5.94 -10.14 -40.95
C ASP A 121 4.71 -9.31 -40.47
N PRO A 122 4.79 -8.45 -39.43
CA PRO A 122 3.67 -7.57 -39.08
C PRO A 122 3.63 -6.29 -39.95
N ILE A 123 4.71 -5.99 -40.64
CA ILE A 123 4.80 -4.79 -41.49
C ILE A 123 4.52 -5.18 -42.93
N THR A 124 3.28 -5.01 -43.33
CA THR A 124 2.86 -5.24 -44.72
C THR A 124 2.80 -3.93 -45.50
N SER A 125 2.79 -4.02 -46.81
CA SER A 125 2.63 -2.84 -47.68
C SER A 125 1.38 -2.03 -47.36
N ALA A 126 0.33 -2.67 -46.84
CA ALA A 126 -0.90 -1.99 -46.40
C ALA A 126 -0.72 -1.15 -45.12
N LEU A 127 0.31 -1.41 -44.33
CA LEU A 127 0.63 -0.67 -43.10
C LEU A 127 1.66 0.44 -43.31
N ILE A 128 2.34 0.43 -44.46
CA ILE A 128 3.29 1.46 -44.85
C ILE A 128 2.55 2.40 -45.81
N ALA A 129 2.30 3.64 -45.39
CA ALA A 129 1.78 4.65 -46.25
C ALA A 129 2.74 4.93 -47.43
N ASP A 130 2.19 5.29 -48.58
CA ASP A 130 3.00 5.74 -49.72
C ASP A 130 3.91 6.88 -49.27
N ASP A 131 5.16 6.85 -49.70
CA ASP A 131 6.22 7.77 -49.29
C ASP A 131 6.65 7.75 -47.81
N ALA A 132 6.20 6.77 -47.01
CA ALA A 132 6.64 6.63 -45.63
C ALA A 132 8.11 6.13 -45.52
N ILE A 133 8.62 5.48 -46.54
CA ILE A 133 10.03 5.06 -46.67
C ILE A 133 10.69 5.90 -47.75
N THR A 134 11.42 6.91 -47.33
CA THR A 134 12.27 7.71 -48.23
C THR A 134 13.67 7.20 -48.15
N SER A 135 14.30 6.98 -49.32
CA SER A 135 15.76 6.75 -49.38
C SER A 135 16.48 8.07 -49.16
N ALA A 136 17.47 8.04 -48.26
CA ALA A 136 18.39 9.17 -48.06
C ALA A 136 19.35 9.30 -49.22
#